data_044d33efe3896575fe1d573f3b1eb393
#
_entry.id   044d33efe3896575fe1d573f3b1eb393
#
_cell.length_a   1.000
_cell.length_b   1.000
_cell.length_c   1.000
_cell.angle_alpha   90.00
_cell.angle_beta   90.00
_cell.angle_gamma   90.00
#
_symmetry.space_group_name_H-M   'P 1'
#
loop_
_entity.id
_entity.type
_entity.pdbx_description
1 polymer ?
#
loop_
_entity_poly.entity_id
_entity_poly.type
_entity_poly.pdbx_seq_one_letter_code
_entity_poly.pdbx_strand_id
1 'polypeptide(L)'
;MEKEPIPCRVWLYARIPGDYVGTMDSIKVCALQAHADGCTVVGSSTDEHGGWLLRTGYREMLRHIRKGEIDTVYICRMRHISHSEGRLFSFFRQLMKHGVKVVATEYNIEYRAANFKLGRKIDTYAARHQCANPFGRRRTVPQEQYEQARQCDITSPTC
;
A
#
# COMPACT_ATOMS: atom_id res chain seq x y z
N MET A 1 0.61 -25.63 -21.93
CA MET A 1 -0.33 -25.19 -20.88
C MET A 1 0.21 -23.90 -20.26
N GLU A 2 -0.35 -22.78 -20.67
CA GLU A 2 -0.08 -21.52 -19.99
C GLU A 2 -0.73 -21.61 -18.61
N LYS A 3 0.09 -21.48 -17.57
CA LYS A 3 -0.37 -21.38 -16.20
C LYS A 3 -1.10 -20.04 -16.08
N GLU A 4 -2.41 -20.08 -15.87
CA GLU A 4 -3.15 -18.86 -15.53
C GLU A 4 -2.45 -18.16 -14.37
N PRO A 5 -2.18 -16.86 -14.48
CA PRO A 5 -1.55 -16.15 -13.38
C PRO A 5 -2.46 -16.25 -12.14
N ILE A 6 -1.90 -16.69 -11.04
CA ILE A 6 -2.61 -16.73 -9.76
C ILE A 6 -3.08 -15.30 -9.48
N PRO A 7 -4.39 -15.08 -9.33
CA PRO A 7 -4.88 -13.73 -9.07
C PRO A 7 -4.27 -13.18 -7.79
N CYS A 8 -3.72 -11.96 -7.88
CA CYS A 8 -3.19 -11.25 -6.73
C CYS A 8 -4.37 -10.90 -5.79
N ARG A 9 -4.29 -11.37 -4.55
CA ARG A 9 -5.33 -11.12 -3.54
C ARG A 9 -4.96 -9.86 -2.77
N VAL A 10 -5.84 -8.88 -2.81
CA VAL A 10 -5.58 -7.53 -2.31
C VAL A 10 -6.48 -7.18 -1.13
N TRP A 11 -5.89 -6.57 -0.12
CA TRP A 11 -6.58 -5.87 0.94
C TRP A 11 -6.43 -4.37 0.75
N LEU A 12 -7.52 -3.63 0.92
CA LEU A 12 -7.53 -2.18 0.85
C LEU A 12 -7.58 -1.60 2.26
N TYR A 13 -6.74 -0.64 2.53
CA TYR A 13 -6.72 0.05 3.81
C TYR A 13 -6.65 1.56 3.61
N ALA A 14 -7.44 2.30 4.39
CA ALA A 14 -7.39 3.76 4.41
C ALA A 14 -7.68 4.30 5.81
N ARG A 15 -7.03 5.42 6.13
CA ARG A 15 -7.24 6.13 7.37
C ARG A 15 -6.91 7.62 7.19
N ILE A 16 -7.94 8.45 7.32
CA ILE A 16 -7.79 9.90 7.45
C ILE A 16 -8.61 10.31 8.68
N PRO A 17 -7.96 10.53 9.83
CA PRO A 17 -8.68 10.87 11.06
C PRO A 17 -9.59 12.09 10.89
N GLY A 18 -10.86 11.95 11.28
CA GLY A 18 -11.86 13.00 11.19
C GLY A 18 -12.41 13.26 9.77
N ASP A 19 -12.00 12.51 8.77
CA ASP A 19 -12.45 12.65 7.39
C ASP A 19 -12.97 11.33 6.83
N TYR A 20 -14.24 11.05 7.08
CA TYR A 20 -14.89 9.84 6.58
C TYR A 20 -14.96 9.81 5.05
N VAL A 21 -15.33 10.93 4.42
CA VAL A 21 -15.46 11.01 2.96
C VAL A 21 -14.12 10.78 2.27
N GLY A 22 -13.07 11.45 2.74
CA GLY A 22 -11.71 11.25 2.22
C GLY A 22 -11.20 9.82 2.42
N THR A 23 -11.52 9.19 3.54
CA THR A 23 -11.18 7.78 3.81
C THR A 23 -11.87 6.86 2.80
N MET A 24 -13.16 7.05 2.56
CA MET A 24 -13.91 6.24 1.59
C MET A 24 -13.48 6.49 0.15
N ASP A 25 -13.14 7.73 -0.19
CA ASP A 25 -12.58 8.06 -1.51
C ASP A 25 -11.23 7.37 -1.72
N SER A 26 -10.40 7.31 -0.70
CA SER A 26 -9.12 6.58 -0.75
C SER A 26 -9.31 5.09 -1.00
N ILE A 27 -10.30 4.47 -0.36
CA ILE A 27 -10.67 3.05 -0.63
C ILE A 27 -11.08 2.87 -2.10
N LYS A 28 -11.89 3.77 -2.65
CA LYS A 28 -12.30 3.71 -4.06
C LYS A 28 -11.13 3.83 -5.02
N VAL A 29 -10.21 4.75 -4.76
CA VAL A 29 -8.98 4.91 -5.57
C VAL A 29 -8.14 3.63 -5.54
N CYS A 30 -7.95 3.05 -4.36
CA CYS A 30 -7.22 1.79 -4.22
C CYS A 30 -7.92 0.63 -4.94
N ALA A 31 -9.24 0.54 -4.86
CA ALA A 31 -10.03 -0.48 -5.55
C ALA A 31 -9.90 -0.37 -7.08
N LEU A 32 -9.98 0.85 -7.61
CA LEU A 32 -9.80 1.10 -9.05
C LEU A 32 -8.39 0.72 -9.51
N GLN A 33 -7.36 1.06 -8.74
CA GLN A 33 -5.99 0.71 -9.07
C GLN A 33 -5.76 -0.81 -9.01
N ALA A 34 -6.26 -1.47 -7.99
CA ALA A 34 -6.18 -2.93 -7.87
C ALA A 34 -6.86 -3.63 -9.05
N HIS A 35 -8.02 -3.15 -9.45
CA HIS A 35 -8.74 -3.67 -10.62
C HIS A 35 -7.95 -3.45 -11.92
N ALA A 36 -7.40 -2.25 -12.11
CA ALA A 36 -6.55 -1.93 -13.26
C ALA A 36 -5.30 -2.81 -13.32
N ASP A 37 -4.76 -3.20 -12.16
CA ASP A 37 -3.60 -4.09 -12.05
C ASP A 37 -3.95 -5.58 -12.22
N GLY A 38 -5.22 -5.90 -12.43
CA GLY A 38 -5.69 -7.28 -12.59
C GLY A 38 -5.76 -8.07 -11.28
N CYS A 39 -5.84 -7.39 -10.15
CA CYS A 39 -5.89 -8.01 -8.83
C CYS A 39 -7.33 -8.19 -8.34
N THR A 40 -7.53 -9.18 -7.47
CA THR A 40 -8.81 -9.44 -6.83
C THR A 40 -8.81 -8.83 -5.43
N VAL A 41 -9.77 -7.94 -5.16
CA VAL A 41 -9.97 -7.37 -3.83
C VAL A 41 -10.70 -8.38 -2.97
N VAL A 42 -10.07 -8.87 -1.91
CA VAL A 42 -10.66 -9.83 -0.97
C VAL A 42 -11.30 -9.18 0.24
N GLY A 43 -10.94 -7.94 0.53
CA GLY A 43 -11.54 -7.19 1.62
C GLY A 43 -10.95 -5.80 1.76
N SER A 44 -11.54 -5.03 2.66
CA SER A 44 -11.08 -3.69 2.99
C SER A 44 -11.37 -3.38 4.45
N SER A 45 -10.59 -2.47 5.01
CA SER A 45 -10.84 -1.93 6.33
C SER A 45 -10.44 -0.46 6.41
N THR A 46 -11.07 0.26 7.32
CA THR A 46 -10.81 1.66 7.56
C THR A 46 -10.74 1.94 9.05
N ASP A 47 -10.03 2.99 9.41
CA ASP A 47 -10.03 3.53 10.77
C ASP A 47 -10.32 5.04 10.71
N GLU A 48 -11.25 5.48 11.56
CA GLU A 48 -11.71 6.87 11.59
C GLU A 48 -11.14 7.67 12.76
N HIS A 49 -10.67 6.96 13.79
CA HIS A 49 -10.17 7.58 15.02
C HIS A 49 -8.67 7.76 15.04
N GLY A 50 -8.19 8.79 15.73
CA GLY A 50 -6.78 9.13 15.79
C GLY A 50 -5.92 8.24 16.68
N GLY A 51 -6.51 7.53 17.65
CA GLY A 51 -5.78 6.74 18.64
C GLY A 51 -5.26 5.42 18.10
N TRP A 52 -4.00 5.10 18.39
CA TRP A 52 -3.38 3.84 17.97
C TRP A 52 -4.12 2.60 18.52
N LEU A 53 -4.61 2.67 19.76
CA LEU A 53 -5.33 1.57 20.39
C LEU A 53 -6.71 1.29 19.78
N LEU A 54 -7.29 2.28 19.08
CA LEU A 54 -8.61 2.18 18.48
C LEU A 54 -8.56 1.78 17.00
N ARG A 55 -7.41 1.36 16.50
CA ARG A 55 -7.22 0.99 15.08
C ARG A 55 -7.63 -0.45 14.81
N THR A 56 -8.92 -0.72 14.94
CA THR A 56 -9.50 -2.05 14.67
C THR A 56 -9.35 -2.49 13.23
N GLY A 57 -9.49 -1.56 12.27
CA GLY A 57 -9.30 -1.83 10.85
C GLY A 57 -7.87 -2.22 10.49
N TYR A 58 -6.89 -1.56 11.09
CA TYR A 58 -5.48 -1.92 10.94
C TYR A 58 -5.19 -3.32 11.49
N ARG A 59 -5.72 -3.64 12.67
CA ARG A 59 -5.56 -4.97 13.26
C ARG A 59 -6.24 -6.06 12.46
N GLU A 60 -7.39 -5.77 11.88
CA GLU A 60 -8.07 -6.68 10.96
C GLU A 60 -7.21 -6.99 9.74
N MET A 61 -6.63 -5.98 9.12
CA MET A 61 -5.69 -6.13 8.02
C MET A 61 -4.50 -7.02 8.42
N LEU A 62 -3.86 -6.75 9.57
CA LEU A 62 -2.74 -7.56 10.05
C LEU A 62 -3.15 -9.01 10.30
N ARG A 63 -4.35 -9.25 10.80
CA ARG A 63 -4.86 -10.61 11.00
C ARG A 63 -4.94 -11.39 9.70
N HIS A 64 -5.46 -10.78 8.64
CA HIS A 64 -5.53 -11.41 7.31
C HIS A 64 -4.14 -11.61 6.69
N ILE A 65 -3.21 -10.70 6.91
CA ILE A 65 -1.80 -10.86 6.53
C ILE A 65 -1.21 -12.11 7.20
N ARG A 66 -1.38 -12.25 8.51
CA ARG A 66 -0.83 -13.36 9.29
C ARG A 66 -1.42 -14.71 8.90
N LYS A 67 -2.67 -14.73 8.45
CA LYS A 67 -3.34 -15.93 7.99
C LYS A 67 -2.98 -16.34 6.56
N GLY A 68 -2.19 -15.53 5.86
CA GLY A 68 -1.81 -15.81 4.47
C GLY A 68 -2.96 -15.66 3.47
N GLU A 69 -3.96 -14.85 3.78
CA GLU A 69 -5.14 -14.65 2.95
C GLU A 69 -4.97 -13.56 1.89
N ILE A 70 -3.93 -12.74 1.98
CA ILE A 70 -3.65 -11.63 1.07
C ILE A 70 -2.20 -11.65 0.60
N ASP A 71 -1.99 -11.17 -0.60
CA ASP A 71 -0.68 -11.07 -1.25
C ASP A 71 -0.16 -9.63 -1.29
N THR A 72 -1.06 -8.67 -1.36
CA THR A 72 -0.72 -7.25 -1.47
C THR A 72 -1.72 -6.39 -0.72
N VAL A 73 -1.22 -5.36 -0.06
CA VAL A 73 -2.02 -4.30 0.56
C VAL A 73 -1.95 -3.05 -0.33
N TYR A 74 -3.10 -2.46 -0.63
CA TYR A 74 -3.19 -1.19 -1.33
C TYR A 74 -3.58 -0.09 -0.35
N ILE A 75 -2.80 0.97 -0.34
CA ILE A 75 -3.05 2.21 0.41
C ILE A 75 -2.82 3.40 -0.51
N CYS A 76 -3.40 4.55 -0.21
CA CYS A 76 -3.10 5.77 -0.98
C CYS A 76 -1.75 6.36 -0.58
N ARG A 77 -1.50 6.48 0.71
CA ARG A 77 -0.27 7.08 1.27
C ARG A 77 0.20 6.31 2.49
N MET A 78 1.50 6.27 2.70
CA MET A 78 2.10 5.61 3.87
C MET A 78 1.63 6.21 5.20
N ARG A 79 1.29 7.50 5.25
CA ARG A 79 0.74 8.14 6.46
C ARG A 79 -0.61 7.58 6.90
N HIS A 80 -1.35 6.88 6.03
CA HIS A 80 -2.54 6.15 6.45
C HIS A 80 -2.19 5.03 7.44
N ILE A 81 -1.00 4.49 7.34
CA ILE A 81 -0.47 3.54 8.33
C ILE A 81 0.00 4.29 9.57
N SER A 82 0.95 5.19 9.42
CA SER A 82 1.46 6.01 10.53
C SER A 82 2.34 7.15 10.04
N HIS A 83 2.46 8.21 10.86
CA HIS A 83 3.48 9.24 10.72
C HIS A 83 4.80 8.88 11.41
N SER A 84 4.78 7.90 12.29
CA SER A 84 5.95 7.44 13.05
C SER A 84 6.80 6.47 12.23
N GLU A 85 8.08 6.77 12.09
CA GLU A 85 9.04 5.88 11.42
C GLU A 85 9.09 4.48 12.06
N GLY A 86 9.07 4.42 13.39
CA GLY A 86 9.09 3.15 14.12
C GLY A 86 7.87 2.28 13.86
N ARG A 87 6.69 2.89 13.80
CA ARG A 87 5.44 2.18 13.50
C ARG A 87 5.36 1.76 12.03
N LEU A 88 5.82 2.60 11.13
CA LEU A 88 5.95 2.24 9.71
C LEU A 88 6.91 1.05 9.53
N PHE A 89 8.03 1.07 10.21
CA PHE A 89 8.97 -0.06 10.16
C PHE A 89 8.33 -1.35 10.70
N SER A 90 7.57 -1.27 11.81
CA SER A 90 6.82 -2.41 12.33
C SER A 90 5.83 -2.98 11.31
N PHE A 91 5.15 -2.11 10.57
CA PHE A 91 4.25 -2.50 9.48
C PHE A 91 5.02 -3.23 8.36
N PHE A 92 6.09 -2.64 7.86
CA PHE A 92 6.89 -3.26 6.81
C PHE A 92 7.50 -4.58 7.25
N ARG A 93 7.91 -4.69 8.50
CA ARG A 93 8.41 -5.94 9.06
C ARG A 93 7.36 -7.04 9.03
N GLN A 94 6.10 -6.73 9.38
CA GLN A 94 4.99 -7.69 9.27
C GLN A 94 4.78 -8.13 7.82
N LEU A 95 4.84 -7.20 6.87
CA LEU A 95 4.72 -7.52 5.45
C LEU A 95 5.85 -8.46 5.00
N MET A 96 7.09 -8.12 5.32
CA MET A 96 8.26 -8.93 4.95
C MET A 96 8.21 -10.33 5.56
N LYS A 97 7.80 -10.44 6.82
CA LYS A 97 7.65 -11.73 7.51
C LYS A 97 6.67 -12.68 6.80
N HIS A 98 5.64 -12.15 6.20
CA HIS A 98 4.57 -12.93 5.59
C HIS A 98 4.57 -12.88 4.05
N GLY A 99 5.60 -12.30 3.46
CA GLY A 99 5.74 -12.23 2.00
C GLY A 99 4.71 -11.36 1.30
N VAL A 100 4.11 -10.41 2.02
CA VAL A 100 3.10 -9.50 1.50
C VAL A 100 3.75 -8.24 0.94
N LYS A 101 3.22 -7.73 -0.17
CA LYS A 101 3.65 -6.49 -0.78
C LYS A 101 2.72 -5.34 -0.38
N VAL A 102 3.21 -4.12 -0.51
CA VAL A 102 2.41 -2.91 -0.37
C VAL A 102 2.53 -2.04 -1.61
N VAL A 103 1.41 -1.51 -2.05
CA VAL A 103 1.32 -0.54 -3.14
C VAL A 103 0.68 0.73 -2.59
N ALA A 104 1.41 1.83 -2.63
CA ALA A 104 0.85 3.15 -2.37
C ALA A 104 0.47 3.78 -3.71
N THR A 105 -0.80 4.14 -3.88
CA THR A 105 -1.31 4.66 -5.15
C THR A 105 -0.76 6.04 -5.48
N GLU A 106 -0.41 6.83 -4.45
CA GLU A 106 0.08 8.19 -4.59
C GLU A 106 1.58 8.21 -4.34
N TYR A 107 2.54 7.92 -4.44
CA TYR A 107 3.99 8.12 -4.13
C TYR A 107 4.75 6.85 -3.75
N ASN A 108 4.51 5.75 -4.46
CA ASN A 108 5.12 4.48 -4.11
C ASN A 108 6.66 4.46 -4.23
N ILE A 109 7.21 5.18 -5.18
CA ILE A 109 8.67 5.20 -5.44
C ILE A 109 9.34 6.35 -4.67
N GLU A 110 8.68 7.49 -4.59
CA GLU A 110 9.22 8.73 -4.00
C GLU A 110 9.34 8.65 -2.48
N TYR A 111 8.45 7.91 -1.82
CA TYR A 111 8.51 7.73 -0.37
C TYR A 111 9.81 7.09 0.09
N ARG A 112 10.33 6.14 -0.65
CA ARG A 112 11.58 5.46 -0.33
C ARG A 112 12.79 6.39 -0.44
N ALA A 113 12.80 7.28 -1.42
CA ALA A 113 13.85 8.28 -1.57
C ALA A 113 13.78 9.36 -0.49
N ALA A 114 12.57 9.80 -0.13
CA ALA A 114 12.35 10.83 0.88
C ALA A 114 12.65 10.35 2.32
N ASN A 115 12.53 9.04 2.59
CA ASN A 115 12.72 8.44 3.91
C ASN A 115 13.92 7.47 3.92
N PHE A 116 15.10 8.02 3.67
CA PHE A 116 16.33 7.25 3.53
C PHE A 116 16.64 6.34 4.73
N LYS A 117 16.41 6.82 5.96
CA LYS A 117 16.64 6.02 7.19
C LYS A 117 15.71 4.80 7.24
N LEU A 118 14.43 5.00 6.94
CA LEU A 118 13.45 3.92 6.92
C LEU A 118 13.77 2.91 5.81
N GLY A 119 14.11 3.39 4.63
CA GLY A 119 14.53 2.56 3.50
C GLY A 119 15.73 1.68 3.85
N ARG A 120 16.73 2.23 4.55
CA ARG A 120 17.90 1.46 5.02
C ARG A 120 17.53 0.39 6.03
N LYS A 121 16.64 0.69 6.98
CA LYS A 121 16.15 -0.30 7.95
C LYS A 121 15.43 -1.46 7.27
N ILE A 122 14.60 -1.16 6.29
CA ILE A 122 13.89 -2.15 5.49
C ILE A 122 14.89 -3.03 4.72
N ASP A 123 15.83 -2.42 4.01
CA ASP A 123 16.82 -3.14 3.23
C ASP A 123 17.73 -4.02 4.12
N THR A 124 18.13 -3.51 5.28
CA THR A 124 18.93 -4.26 6.26
C THR A 124 18.17 -5.47 6.81
N TYR A 125 16.90 -5.28 7.16
CA TYR A 125 16.05 -6.38 7.64
C TYR A 125 15.83 -7.43 6.55
N ALA A 126 15.52 -6.99 5.33
CA ALA A 126 15.31 -7.89 4.20
C ALA A 126 16.54 -8.74 3.90
N ALA A 127 17.73 -8.14 3.91
CA ALA A 127 18.99 -8.85 3.70
C ALA A 127 19.27 -9.85 4.83
N ARG A 128 19.08 -9.44 6.08
CA ARG A 128 19.35 -10.28 7.26
C ARG A 128 18.44 -11.51 7.33
N HIS A 129 17.17 -11.36 6.97
CA HIS A 129 16.15 -12.41 7.05
C HIS A 129 15.85 -13.07 5.71
N GLN A 130 16.57 -12.70 4.65
CA GLN A 130 16.37 -13.22 3.28
C GLN A 130 14.93 -13.06 2.80
N CYS A 131 14.31 -11.94 3.15
CA CYS A 131 12.96 -11.58 2.75
C CYS A 131 12.96 -10.74 1.48
N ALA A 132 11.88 -10.84 0.70
CA ALA A 132 11.67 -9.94 -0.42
C ALA A 132 11.35 -8.53 0.07
N ASN A 133 11.73 -7.53 -0.75
CA ASN A 133 11.36 -6.13 -0.50
C ASN A 133 9.83 -6.00 -0.51
N PRO A 134 9.22 -5.32 0.50
CA PRO A 134 7.76 -5.21 0.61
C PRO A 134 7.12 -4.27 -0.41
N PHE A 135 7.92 -3.43 -1.08
CA PHE A 135 7.37 -2.53 -2.10
C PHE A 135 7.03 -3.31 -3.36
N GLY A 136 5.72 -3.38 -3.65
CA GLY A 136 5.24 -3.94 -4.89
C GLY A 136 5.68 -3.09 -6.07
N ARG A 137 6.25 -3.72 -7.10
CA ARG A 137 6.39 -3.05 -8.39
C ARG A 137 4.98 -2.93 -8.96
N ARG A 138 4.56 -1.71 -9.31
CA ARG A 138 3.41 -1.54 -10.17
C ARG A 138 3.62 -2.43 -11.39
N ARG A 139 2.70 -3.35 -11.64
CA ARG A 139 2.64 -4.01 -12.93
C ARG A 139 2.42 -2.91 -13.96
N THR A 140 3.48 -2.63 -14.65
CA THR A 140 3.66 -1.72 -15.76
C THR A 140 2.38 -1.12 -16.36
N VAL A 141 2.01 0.07 -15.89
CA VAL A 141 1.56 1.09 -16.82
C VAL A 141 2.81 1.45 -17.63
N PRO A 142 2.81 1.36 -18.96
CA PRO A 142 3.96 1.78 -19.76
C PRO A 142 4.41 3.17 -19.31
N GLN A 143 5.70 3.38 -19.21
CA GLN A 143 6.30 4.64 -18.73
C GLN A 143 5.73 5.85 -19.46
N GLU A 144 5.35 5.68 -20.73
CA GLU A 144 4.66 6.66 -21.56
C GLU A 144 3.30 7.12 -21.00
N GLN A 145 2.50 6.20 -20.42
CA GLN A 145 1.22 6.58 -19.82
C GLN A 145 1.41 7.28 -18.46
N TYR A 146 2.48 6.96 -17.77
CA TYR A 146 2.83 7.64 -16.52
C TYR A 146 3.29 9.08 -16.77
N GLU A 147 4.05 9.31 -17.81
CA GLU A 147 4.47 10.64 -18.24
C GLU A 147 3.31 11.46 -18.80
N GLN A 148 2.37 10.85 -19.52
CA GLN A 148 1.15 11.51 -19.99
C GLN A 148 0.22 11.90 -18.85
N ALA A 149 0.04 11.06 -17.84
CA ALA A 149 -0.73 11.37 -16.64
C ALA A 149 -0.08 12.51 -15.86
N ARG A 150 1.25 12.54 -15.79
CA ARG A 150 2.01 13.60 -15.15
C ARG A 150 1.89 14.95 -15.89
N GLN A 151 1.84 14.92 -17.21
CA GLN A 151 1.62 16.11 -18.01
C GLN A 151 0.19 16.64 -17.90
N CYS A 152 -0.81 15.78 -17.74
CA CYS A 152 -2.19 16.20 -17.51
C CYS A 152 -2.37 16.91 -16.16
N ASP A 153 -1.69 16.46 -15.12
CA ASP A 153 -1.73 17.11 -13.80
C ASP A 153 -1.07 18.50 -13.80
N ILE A 154 -0.09 18.72 -14.65
CA ILE A 154 0.61 20.01 -14.77
C ILE A 154 -0.16 20.99 -15.66
N THR A 155 -0.99 20.51 -16.58
CA THR A 155 -1.69 21.36 -17.58
C THR A 155 -3.15 21.63 -17.23
N SER A 156 -3.68 21.09 -16.14
CA SER A 156 -5.07 21.29 -15.72
C SER A 156 -5.14 22.17 -14.47
N PRO A 157 -5.28 23.50 -14.62
CA PRO A 157 -5.29 24.43 -13.48
C PRO A 157 -6.61 24.46 -12.71
N THR A 158 -7.55 23.57 -12.98
CA THR A 158 -8.92 23.62 -12.45
C THR A 158 -9.37 22.36 -11.74
N CYS A 159 -8.46 21.57 -11.22
CA CYS A 159 -8.82 20.47 -10.33
C CYS A 159 -8.35 20.69 -8.92
#